data_060ecfa2e7a3e735405125bc7b56477e
#
_entry.id   060ecfa2e7a3e735405125bc7b56477e
#
_cell.length_a   1.000
_cell.length_b   1.000
_cell.length_c   1.000
_cell.angle_alpha   90.00
_cell.angle_beta   90.00
_cell.angle_gamma   90.00
#
_symmetry.space_group_name_H-M   'P 1'
#
loop_
_entity.id
_entity.type
_entity.pdbx_description
1 polymer ?
#
loop_
_entity_poly.entity_id
_entity_poly.type
_entity_poly.pdbx_seq_one_letter_code
_entity_poly.pdbx_strand_id
1 'polypeptide(L)'
;VLAARLYGSIGRGNPEVLPWAALVVAGIAVWAWRRRAALDVIALGRDSATSLGLRYRREIVVLLVVVAVLVSVSTTMVGPMTFFGFLVAIMSYQFVSSDRHGQVLPVAVLLGLATLLGAYFVMQHVFAAAGLVSIVIEFVGGLAFLIVILRKGLR
;
A
#
# COMPACT_ATOMS: atom_id res chain seq x y z
N VAL A 1 16.85 1.33 23.88
CA VAL A 1 15.77 0.32 24.08
C VAL A 1 14.47 0.77 23.45
N LEU A 2 14.10 2.06 23.54
CA LEU A 2 12.84 2.60 22.93
C LEU A 2 12.94 2.67 21.39
N ALA A 3 14.06 3.07 20.83
CA ALA A 3 14.25 3.17 19.38
C ALA A 3 14.11 1.80 18.68
N ALA A 4 14.57 0.72 19.30
CA ALA A 4 14.45 -0.64 18.75
C ALA A 4 13.00 -1.17 18.74
N ARG A 5 12.09 -0.56 19.49
CA ARG A 5 10.66 -0.90 19.48
C ARG A 5 9.86 -0.13 18.42
N LEU A 6 10.39 1.00 17.94
CA LEU A 6 9.75 1.83 16.92
C LEU A 6 9.99 1.30 15.49
N TYR A 7 11.12 0.59 15.28
CA TYR A 7 11.38 -0.09 14.02
C TYR A 7 10.74 -1.47 14.07
N GLY A 8 9.51 -1.59 13.56
CA GLY A 8 8.82 -2.86 13.45
C GLY A 8 9.65 -3.86 12.65
N SER A 9 9.97 -4.99 13.25
CA SER A 9 10.52 -6.11 12.52
C SER A 9 9.36 -6.96 12.01
N ILE A 10 9.34 -7.27 10.73
CA ILE A 10 8.37 -8.16 10.07
C ILE A 10 8.22 -9.51 10.82
N GLY A 11 9.19 -9.91 11.63
CA GLY A 11 9.18 -11.13 12.42
C GLY A 11 8.64 -11.03 13.87
N ARG A 12 8.17 -9.84 14.31
CA ARG A 12 7.67 -9.64 15.69
C ARG A 12 6.18 -9.34 15.76
N GLY A 13 5.41 -9.65 14.73
CA GLY A 13 3.95 -9.58 14.78
C GLY A 13 3.42 -10.46 15.91
N ASN A 14 2.57 -9.91 16.78
CA ASN A 14 1.92 -10.69 17.82
C ASN A 14 1.04 -11.77 17.16
N PRO A 15 1.32 -13.08 17.36
CA PRO A 15 0.62 -14.16 16.67
C PRO A 15 -0.88 -14.18 16.97
N GLU A 16 -1.31 -13.60 18.10
CA GLU A 16 -2.73 -13.52 18.47
C GLU A 16 -3.49 -12.46 17.67
N VAL A 17 -2.83 -11.39 17.24
CA VAL A 17 -3.44 -10.29 16.47
C VAL A 17 -3.45 -10.58 14.97
N LEU A 18 -2.55 -11.45 14.50
CA LEU A 18 -2.38 -11.76 13.09
C LEU A 18 -3.68 -12.27 12.39
N PRO A 19 -4.46 -13.22 12.97
CA PRO A 19 -5.69 -13.68 12.34
C PRO A 19 -6.75 -12.59 12.23
N TRP A 20 -6.88 -11.72 13.24
CA TRP A 20 -7.81 -10.60 13.21
C TRP A 20 -7.41 -9.56 12.17
N ALA A 21 -6.13 -9.22 12.10
CA ALA A 21 -5.61 -8.32 11.07
C ALA A 21 -5.84 -8.89 9.67
N ALA A 22 -5.57 -10.16 9.45
CA ALA A 22 -5.81 -10.84 8.18
C ALA A 22 -7.29 -10.83 7.79
N LEU A 23 -8.19 -11.03 8.75
CA LEU A 23 -9.65 -11.01 8.51
C LEU A 23 -10.12 -9.60 8.11
N VAL A 24 -9.63 -8.55 8.79
CA VAL A 24 -9.96 -7.16 8.45
C VAL A 24 -9.44 -6.82 7.06
N VAL A 25 -8.19 -7.13 6.75
CA VAL A 25 -7.58 -6.86 5.44
C VAL A 25 -8.31 -7.61 4.33
N ALA A 26 -8.62 -8.91 4.53
CA ALA A 26 -9.38 -9.71 3.58
C ALA A 26 -10.78 -9.15 3.35
N GLY A 27 -11.49 -8.74 4.40
CA GLY A 27 -12.81 -8.11 4.30
C GLY A 27 -12.77 -6.82 3.49
N ILE A 28 -11.78 -5.97 3.73
CA ILE A 28 -11.60 -4.73 2.98
C ILE A 28 -11.20 -5.02 1.53
N ALA A 29 -10.35 -6.01 1.26
CA ALA A 29 -9.96 -6.41 -0.09
C ALA A 29 -11.19 -6.89 -0.90
N VAL A 30 -12.03 -7.71 -0.31
CA VAL A 30 -13.30 -8.17 -0.94
C VAL A 30 -14.23 -6.98 -1.19
N TRP A 31 -14.35 -6.07 -0.22
CA TRP A 31 -15.15 -4.86 -0.37
C TRP A 31 -14.63 -3.98 -1.51
N ALA A 32 -13.33 -3.70 -1.57
CA ALA A 32 -12.71 -2.91 -2.63
C ALA A 32 -12.89 -3.56 -4.01
N TRP A 33 -12.74 -4.88 -4.08
CA TRP A 33 -12.97 -5.64 -5.31
C TRP A 33 -14.41 -5.51 -5.82
N ARG A 34 -15.38 -5.58 -4.92
CA ARG A 34 -16.81 -5.40 -5.28
C ARG A 34 -17.12 -3.98 -5.71
N ARG A 35 -16.39 -3.01 -5.18
CA ARG A 35 -16.58 -1.58 -5.46
C ARG A 35 -15.66 -1.03 -6.56
N ARG A 36 -14.89 -1.87 -7.24
CA ARG A 36 -13.91 -1.44 -8.25
C ARG A 36 -14.49 -0.51 -9.31
N ALA A 37 -15.71 -0.76 -9.80
CA ALA A 37 -16.35 0.10 -10.78
C ALA A 37 -16.68 1.50 -10.20
N ALA A 38 -17.09 1.59 -8.94
CA ALA A 38 -17.30 2.86 -8.27
C ALA A 38 -15.97 3.62 -8.06
N LEU A 39 -14.89 2.89 -7.77
CA LEU A 39 -13.54 3.46 -7.65
C LEU A 39 -13.06 4.03 -8.99
N ASP A 40 -13.30 3.33 -10.10
CA ASP A 40 -12.97 3.79 -11.45
C ASP A 40 -13.71 5.09 -11.78
N VAL A 41 -15.01 5.16 -11.42
CA VAL A 41 -15.82 6.36 -11.63
C VAL A 41 -15.36 7.54 -10.76
N ILE A 42 -14.97 7.29 -9.51
CA ILE A 42 -14.43 8.32 -8.61
C ILE A 42 -13.12 8.90 -9.16
N ALA A 43 -12.28 8.08 -9.79
CA ALA A 43 -11.03 8.50 -10.41
C ALA A 43 -11.22 9.48 -11.58
N LEU A 44 -12.39 9.47 -12.23
CA LEU A 44 -12.76 10.44 -13.28
C LEU A 44 -13.07 11.84 -12.75
N GLY A 45 -13.10 12.02 -11.45
CA GLY A 45 -13.36 13.30 -10.78
C GLY A 45 -14.82 13.49 -10.34
N ARG A 46 -15.03 14.59 -9.60
CA ARG A 46 -16.29 14.87 -8.90
C ARG A 46 -17.47 15.02 -9.86
N ASP A 47 -17.28 15.77 -10.94
CA ASP A 47 -18.37 16.13 -11.85
C ASP A 47 -18.86 14.90 -12.62
N SER A 48 -17.93 14.08 -13.10
CA SER A 48 -18.23 12.82 -13.78
C SER A 48 -18.91 11.81 -12.82
N ALA A 49 -18.40 11.69 -11.60
CA ALA A 49 -18.97 10.79 -10.60
C ALA A 49 -20.40 11.17 -10.20
N THR A 50 -20.68 12.47 -10.02
CA THR A 50 -22.02 12.96 -9.68
C THR A 50 -23.00 12.81 -10.85
N SER A 51 -22.57 13.05 -12.07
CA SER A 51 -23.37 12.85 -13.28
C SER A 51 -23.78 11.40 -13.49
N LEU A 52 -22.93 10.46 -13.07
CA LEU A 52 -23.21 9.02 -13.08
C LEU A 52 -24.00 8.53 -11.84
N GLY A 53 -24.51 9.46 -11.01
CA GLY A 53 -25.39 9.15 -9.89
C GLY A 53 -24.68 8.73 -8.61
N LEU A 54 -23.33 8.82 -8.51
CA LEU A 54 -22.61 8.53 -7.30
C LEU A 54 -22.68 9.70 -6.31
N ARG A 55 -22.89 9.38 -5.05
CA ARG A 55 -22.78 10.34 -3.94
C ARG A 55 -21.30 10.57 -3.61
N TYR A 56 -20.58 11.32 -4.47
CA TYR A 56 -19.13 11.51 -4.41
C TYR A 56 -18.60 11.78 -3.02
N ARG A 57 -19.22 12.73 -2.26
CA ARG A 57 -18.78 13.07 -0.90
C ARG A 57 -18.83 11.86 0.05
N ARG A 58 -19.88 11.05 -0.03
CA ARG A 58 -20.03 9.86 0.82
C ARG A 58 -18.99 8.79 0.46
N GLU A 59 -18.78 8.55 -0.83
CA GLU A 59 -17.83 7.56 -1.31
C GLU A 59 -16.39 7.94 -0.90
N ILE A 60 -16.02 9.22 -1.02
CA ILE A 60 -14.71 9.70 -0.56
C ILE A 60 -14.54 9.51 0.95
N VAL A 61 -15.54 9.83 1.77
CA VAL A 61 -15.45 9.63 3.22
C VAL A 61 -15.26 8.14 3.55
N VAL A 62 -16.01 7.26 2.90
CA VAL A 62 -15.88 5.80 3.08
C VAL A 62 -14.48 5.33 2.69
N LEU A 63 -13.94 5.80 1.56
CA LEU A 63 -12.58 5.48 1.13
C LEU A 63 -11.53 5.94 2.14
N LEU A 64 -11.66 7.16 2.65
CA LEU A 64 -10.73 7.69 3.66
C LEU A 64 -10.76 6.84 4.95
N VAL A 65 -11.93 6.43 5.40
CA VAL A 65 -12.07 5.55 6.56
C VAL A 65 -11.43 4.18 6.30
N VAL A 66 -11.67 3.59 5.13
CA VAL A 66 -11.08 2.32 4.74
C VAL A 66 -9.55 2.40 4.68
N VAL A 67 -9.01 3.46 4.08
CA VAL A 67 -7.56 3.69 4.02
C VAL A 67 -6.99 3.88 5.43
N ALA A 68 -7.66 4.66 6.29
CA ALA A 68 -7.21 4.87 7.67
C ALA A 68 -7.15 3.55 8.46
N VAL A 69 -8.16 2.68 8.31
CA VAL A 69 -8.18 1.34 8.95
C VAL A 69 -7.03 0.48 8.41
N LEU A 70 -6.82 0.41 7.11
CA LEU A 70 -5.73 -0.37 6.51
C LEU A 70 -4.35 0.11 6.98
N VAL A 71 -4.12 1.43 6.98
CA VAL A 71 -2.87 2.01 7.45
C VAL A 71 -2.65 1.72 8.93
N SER A 72 -3.69 1.84 9.76
CA SER A 72 -3.60 1.55 11.20
C SER A 72 -3.23 0.08 11.46
N VAL A 73 -3.92 -0.85 10.80
CA VAL A 73 -3.64 -2.30 10.93
C VAL A 73 -2.23 -2.62 10.44
N SER A 74 -1.84 -2.10 9.27
CA SER A 74 -0.51 -2.33 8.71
C SER A 74 0.59 -1.78 9.61
N THR A 75 0.45 -0.54 10.09
CA THR A 75 1.43 0.11 10.97
C THR A 75 1.57 -0.62 12.30
N THR A 76 0.47 -1.14 12.85
CA THR A 76 0.50 -1.91 14.11
C THR A 76 1.25 -3.24 13.93
N MET A 77 1.15 -3.87 12.75
CA MET A 77 1.77 -5.17 12.47
C MET A 77 3.24 -5.08 12.08
N VAL A 78 3.57 -4.14 11.23
CA VAL A 78 4.88 -4.09 10.54
C VAL A 78 5.68 -2.85 10.93
N GLY A 79 5.03 -1.84 11.47
CA GLY A 79 5.58 -0.51 11.72
C GLY A 79 5.34 0.45 10.55
N PRO A 80 5.75 1.71 10.70
CA PRO A 80 5.52 2.73 9.68
C PRO A 80 6.37 2.41 8.43
N MET A 81 5.69 2.14 7.31
CA MET A 81 6.30 1.95 5.98
C MET A 81 5.72 2.99 5.02
N THR A 82 6.19 4.22 5.11
CA THR A 82 5.61 5.38 4.43
C THR A 82 5.75 5.28 2.91
N PHE A 83 6.91 4.90 2.41
CA PHE A 83 7.20 4.87 0.97
C PHE A 83 6.86 3.54 0.29
N PHE A 84 6.62 2.47 1.04
CA PHE A 84 6.32 1.16 0.47
C PHE A 84 5.06 1.18 -0.40
N GLY A 85 3.96 1.73 0.12
CA GLY A 85 2.70 1.85 -0.62
C GLY A 85 2.83 2.71 -1.88
N PHE A 86 3.58 3.80 -1.78
CA PHE A 86 3.88 4.67 -2.92
C PHE A 86 4.68 3.94 -4.02
N LEU A 87 5.70 3.18 -3.63
CA LEU A 87 6.55 2.42 -4.55
C LEU A 87 5.72 1.35 -5.28
N VAL A 88 4.92 0.57 -4.53
CA VAL A 88 4.02 -0.44 -5.08
C VAL A 88 2.98 0.19 -6.01
N ALA A 89 2.40 1.33 -5.65
CA ALA A 89 1.43 2.03 -6.49
C ALA A 89 2.04 2.47 -7.83
N ILE A 90 3.19 3.15 -7.80
CA ILE A 90 3.87 3.58 -9.04
C ILE A 90 4.21 2.38 -9.93
N MET A 91 4.77 1.33 -9.37
CA MET A 91 5.09 0.12 -10.13
C MET A 91 3.83 -0.49 -10.74
N SER A 92 2.75 -0.58 -9.97
CA SER A 92 1.49 -1.15 -10.45
C SER A 92 0.92 -0.39 -11.64
N TYR A 93 0.91 0.94 -11.59
CA TYR A 93 0.47 1.77 -12.71
C TYR A 93 1.41 1.72 -13.92
N GLN A 94 2.69 1.43 -13.73
CA GLN A 94 3.62 1.23 -14.85
C GLN A 94 3.45 -0.12 -15.53
N PHE A 95 3.14 -1.16 -14.77
CA PHE A 95 2.93 -2.52 -15.31
C PHE A 95 1.55 -2.69 -15.96
N VAL A 96 0.54 -2.00 -15.42
CA VAL A 96 -0.82 -2.04 -15.96
C VAL A 96 -1.03 -0.77 -16.79
N SER A 97 -1.03 -0.89 -18.10
CA SER A 97 -1.32 0.22 -19.04
C SER A 97 -2.80 0.64 -19.00
N SER A 98 -3.46 0.55 -17.84
CA SER A 98 -4.89 0.83 -17.67
C SER A 98 -5.14 1.39 -16.27
N ASP A 99 -5.96 2.43 -16.18
CA ASP A 99 -6.38 3.05 -14.91
C ASP A 99 -7.52 2.29 -14.19
N ARG A 100 -7.89 1.09 -14.69
CA ARG A 100 -8.98 0.31 -14.11
C ARG A 100 -8.54 -0.38 -12.82
N HIS A 101 -9.18 -0.08 -11.71
CA HIS A 101 -8.89 -0.68 -10.39
C HIS A 101 -9.01 -2.22 -10.40
N GLY A 102 -9.86 -2.77 -11.26
CA GLY A 102 -9.97 -4.23 -11.43
C GLY A 102 -8.70 -4.91 -11.93
N GLN A 103 -7.79 -4.19 -12.58
CA GLN A 103 -6.49 -4.70 -13.05
C GLN A 103 -5.36 -4.24 -12.13
N VAL A 104 -5.41 -2.99 -11.65
CA VAL A 104 -4.37 -2.40 -10.79
C VAL A 104 -4.33 -3.06 -9.42
N LEU A 105 -5.48 -3.34 -8.79
CA LEU A 105 -5.52 -3.92 -7.45
C LEU A 105 -4.82 -5.29 -7.33
N PRO A 106 -5.10 -6.31 -8.17
CA PRO A 106 -4.41 -7.59 -8.06
C PRO A 106 -2.92 -7.48 -8.37
N VAL A 107 -2.53 -6.63 -9.33
CA VAL A 107 -1.12 -6.38 -9.65
C VAL A 107 -0.42 -5.69 -8.49
N ALA A 108 -1.05 -4.72 -7.83
CA ALA A 108 -0.51 -4.07 -6.64
C ALA A 108 -0.29 -5.06 -5.48
N VAL A 109 -1.23 -5.98 -5.25
CA VAL A 109 -1.07 -7.02 -4.23
C VAL A 109 0.10 -7.95 -4.56
N LEU A 110 0.21 -8.42 -5.79
CA LEU A 110 1.31 -9.29 -6.23
C LEU A 110 2.66 -8.59 -6.16
N LEU A 111 2.76 -7.35 -6.63
CA LEU A 111 3.98 -6.55 -6.55
C LEU A 111 4.38 -6.24 -5.11
N GLY A 112 3.40 -5.93 -4.26
CA GLY A 112 3.63 -5.72 -2.84
C GLY A 112 4.21 -6.96 -2.17
N LEU A 113 3.61 -8.13 -2.39
CA LEU A 113 4.12 -9.41 -1.90
C LEU A 113 5.51 -9.72 -2.44
N ALA A 114 5.72 -9.58 -3.75
CA ALA A 114 7.02 -9.84 -4.38
C ALA A 114 8.11 -8.92 -3.82
N THR A 115 7.81 -7.64 -3.62
CA THR A 115 8.75 -6.67 -3.05
C THR A 115 9.10 -7.00 -1.60
N LEU A 116 8.11 -7.35 -0.78
CA LEU A 116 8.34 -7.73 0.62
C LEU A 116 9.13 -9.03 0.73
N LEU A 117 8.77 -10.06 -0.03
CA LEU A 117 9.48 -11.34 -0.03
C LEU A 117 10.90 -11.18 -0.57
N GLY A 118 11.08 -10.40 -1.65
CA GLY A 118 12.40 -10.10 -2.21
C GLY A 118 13.28 -9.33 -1.23
N ALA A 119 12.76 -8.31 -0.59
CA ALA A 119 13.47 -7.55 0.42
C ALA A 119 13.85 -8.43 1.64
N TYR A 120 12.92 -9.26 2.10
CA TYR A 120 13.18 -10.20 3.20
C TYR A 120 14.27 -11.23 2.82
N PHE A 121 14.20 -11.79 1.61
CA PHE A 121 15.18 -12.74 1.09
C PHE A 121 16.58 -12.11 1.01
N VAL A 122 16.69 -10.92 0.42
CA VAL A 122 17.99 -10.20 0.31
C VAL A 122 18.56 -9.91 1.69
N MET A 123 17.74 -9.41 2.62
CA MET A 123 18.21 -9.09 3.97
C MET A 123 18.70 -10.33 4.74
N GLN A 124 18.01 -11.45 4.59
CA GLN A 124 18.36 -12.69 5.28
C GLN A 124 19.64 -13.32 4.73
N HIS A 125 19.86 -13.28 3.41
CA HIS A 125 20.97 -13.98 2.76
C HIS A 125 22.21 -13.10 2.53
N VAL A 126 22.02 -11.77 2.37
CA VAL A 126 23.14 -10.86 2.05
C VAL A 126 23.63 -10.15 3.30
N PHE A 127 22.75 -9.70 4.19
CA PHE A 127 23.12 -8.86 5.32
C PHE A 127 23.01 -9.56 6.69
N ALA A 128 22.51 -10.79 6.76
CA ALA A 128 22.28 -11.56 8.00
C ALA A 128 21.59 -10.76 9.14
N ALA A 129 20.80 -9.73 8.79
CA ALA A 129 20.24 -8.77 9.71
C ALA A 129 18.72 -8.66 9.55
N ALA A 130 17.97 -9.50 10.24
CA ALA A 130 16.50 -9.59 10.14
C ALA A 130 15.70 -8.32 10.57
N GLY A 131 16.37 -7.26 11.05
CA GLY A 131 15.70 -6.08 11.61
C GLY A 131 15.67 -4.82 10.73
N LEU A 132 16.31 -4.82 9.58
CA LEU A 132 16.55 -3.60 8.79
C LEU A 132 15.74 -3.53 7.48
N VAL A 133 14.84 -4.48 7.22
CA VAL A 133 14.06 -4.55 5.96
C VAL A 133 13.26 -3.27 5.72
N SER A 134 12.60 -2.74 6.74
CA SER A 134 11.83 -1.49 6.65
C SER A 134 12.71 -0.29 6.27
N ILE A 135 13.91 -0.19 6.83
CA ILE A 135 14.84 0.92 6.54
C ILE A 135 15.29 0.89 5.07
N VAL A 136 15.61 -0.31 4.56
CA VAL A 136 16.01 -0.46 3.15
C VAL A 136 14.87 -0.11 2.20
N ILE A 137 13.65 -0.59 2.49
CA ILE A 137 12.46 -0.28 1.68
C ILE A 137 12.16 1.22 1.71
N GLU A 138 12.25 1.87 2.88
CA GLU A 138 12.03 3.31 3.01
C GLU A 138 13.09 4.12 2.29
N PHE A 139 14.36 3.72 2.38
CA PHE A 139 15.45 4.39 1.66
C PHE A 139 15.27 4.29 0.15
N VAL A 140 15.02 3.08 -0.36
CA VAL A 140 14.79 2.84 -1.81
C VAL A 140 13.52 3.56 -2.28
N GLY A 141 12.44 3.51 -1.50
CA GLY A 141 11.19 4.20 -1.81
C GLY A 141 11.33 5.72 -1.79
N GLY A 142 12.03 6.28 -0.82
CA GLY A 142 12.32 7.70 -0.72
C GLY A 142 13.17 8.19 -1.90
N LEU A 143 14.18 7.43 -2.29
CA LEU A 143 15.03 7.76 -3.43
C LEU A 143 14.26 7.68 -4.76
N ALA A 144 13.42 6.67 -4.94
CA ALA A 144 12.53 6.56 -6.09
C ALA A 144 11.55 7.74 -6.17
N PHE A 145 10.99 8.15 -5.03
CA PHE A 145 10.12 9.32 -4.93
C PHE A 145 10.82 10.61 -5.37
N LEU A 146 12.04 10.84 -4.89
CA LEU A 146 12.84 12.00 -5.31
C LEU A 146 13.10 12.00 -6.82
N ILE A 147 13.47 10.85 -7.39
CA ILE A 147 13.71 10.72 -8.83
C ILE A 147 12.44 11.06 -9.63
N VAL A 148 11.27 10.56 -9.20
CA VAL A 148 10.00 10.83 -9.87
C VAL A 148 9.63 12.29 -9.81
N ILE A 149 9.81 12.96 -8.66
CA ILE A 149 9.54 14.41 -8.52
C ILE A 149 10.48 15.22 -9.41
N LEU A 150 11.78 14.92 -9.37
CA LEU A 150 12.77 15.63 -10.20
C LEU A 150 12.47 15.48 -11.69
N ARG A 151 12.07 14.28 -12.14
CA ARG A 151 11.70 14.06 -13.55
C ARG A 151 10.40 14.77 -13.95
N LYS A 152 9.41 14.89 -13.04
CA LYS A 152 8.18 15.63 -13.32
C LYS A 152 8.35 17.14 -13.20
N GLY A 153 9.27 17.61 -12.35
CA GLY A 153 9.56 19.04 -12.18
C GLY A 153 10.44 19.66 -13.29
N LEU A 154 11.04 18.81 -14.14
CA LEU A 154 11.86 19.23 -15.28
C LEU A 154 11.11 19.21 -16.63
N ARG A 155 9.79 18.91 -16.60
CA ARG A 155 8.87 19.02 -17.75
C ARG A 155 7.84 20.09 -17.52
#